data_86c403b8a0911dc0bd389f4716cb72df
#
_entry.id   86c403b8a0911dc0bd389f4716cb72df
#
_cell.length_a   1.000
_cell.length_b   1.000
_cell.length_c   1.000
_cell.angle_alpha   90.00
_cell.angle_beta   90.00
_cell.angle_gamma   90.00
#
_symmetry.space_group_name_H-M   'P 1'
#
loop_
_entity.id
_entity.type
_entity.pdbx_description
1 polymer ?
#
loop_
_entity_poly.entity_id
_entity_poly.type
_entity_poly.pdbx_seq_one_letter_code
_entity_poly.pdbx_strand_id
1 'polypeptide(L)'
;VLSHLHEDHAGCLEFFPQAQVFVSDRELTQTMRSYALGGDMGGYIKNDITQWLRQGVNWNLVSDEAEEEDLAEGVKILNFGSGHTFGMMGLLVTLKESGNYILASDCVNTGRNYGPPIQFPGLAYDTIGYKKTVERIHRLEKKYNAKVLFGHDIDQYRTLKFVPEYYS
;
A
#
# COMPACT_ATOMS: atom_id res chain seq x y z
N VAL A 1 -6.50 1.92 6.39
CA VAL A 1 -5.04 1.77 6.13
C VAL A 1 -4.75 2.31 4.75
N LEU A 2 -3.75 3.17 4.62
CA LEU A 2 -3.23 3.61 3.34
C LEU A 2 -1.97 2.83 3.01
N SER A 3 -1.88 2.32 1.80
CA SER A 3 -0.65 1.67 1.32
C SER A 3 0.50 2.66 1.17
N HIS A 4 0.19 3.86 0.68
CA HIS A 4 1.06 5.00 0.50
C HIS A 4 0.23 6.26 0.21
N LEU A 5 0.89 7.41 -0.04
CA LEU A 5 0.23 8.71 -0.11
C LEU A 5 0.15 9.33 -1.52
N HIS A 6 0.24 8.53 -2.59
CA HIS A 6 -0.07 9.03 -3.93
C HIS A 6 -1.55 9.37 -4.09
N GLU A 7 -1.87 10.20 -5.07
CA GLU A 7 -3.19 10.78 -5.29
C GLU A 7 -4.33 9.76 -5.41
N ASP A 8 -4.10 8.67 -6.11
CA ASP A 8 -5.08 7.61 -6.36
C ASP A 8 -5.32 6.69 -5.15
N HIS A 9 -4.50 6.82 -4.10
CA HIS A 9 -4.63 6.07 -2.83
C HIS A 9 -5.07 6.93 -1.66
N ALA A 10 -4.67 8.21 -1.61
CA ALA A 10 -4.90 9.09 -0.47
C ALA A 10 -5.71 10.36 -0.81
N GLY A 11 -5.97 10.65 -2.09
CA GLY A 11 -6.65 11.89 -2.52
C GLY A 11 -8.08 12.06 -1.99
N CYS A 12 -8.74 10.95 -1.61
CA CYS A 12 -10.12 10.99 -1.10
C CYS A 12 -10.23 11.05 0.44
N LEU A 13 -9.16 11.33 1.18
CA LEU A 13 -9.21 11.38 2.65
C LEU A 13 -10.17 12.43 3.20
N GLU A 14 -10.45 13.50 2.47
CA GLU A 14 -11.39 14.53 2.85
C GLU A 14 -12.81 14.00 3.11
N PHE A 15 -13.19 12.89 2.47
CA PHE A 15 -14.49 12.24 2.67
C PHE A 15 -14.55 11.34 3.92
N PHE A 16 -13.44 11.19 4.63
CA PHE A 16 -13.33 10.31 5.81
C PHE A 16 -12.82 11.06 7.05
N PRO A 17 -13.45 12.18 7.46
CA PRO A 17 -12.95 13.08 8.49
C PRO A 17 -12.88 12.45 9.89
N GLN A 18 -13.61 11.35 10.12
CA GLN A 18 -13.64 10.64 11.40
C GLN A 18 -12.77 9.37 11.41
N ALA A 19 -12.15 9.02 10.29
CA ALA A 19 -11.37 7.79 10.20
C ALA A 19 -10.06 7.89 10.98
N GLN A 20 -9.67 6.79 11.63
CA GLN A 20 -8.29 6.58 12.05
C GLN A 20 -7.50 6.12 10.81
N VAL A 21 -6.48 6.85 10.42
CA VAL A 21 -5.73 6.61 9.20
C VAL A 21 -4.36 6.03 9.52
N PHE A 22 -4.18 4.75 9.26
CA PHE A 22 -2.89 4.08 9.41
C PHE A 22 -2.04 4.31 8.17
N VAL A 23 -0.81 4.74 8.37
CA VAL A 23 0.18 5.02 7.31
C VAL A 23 1.59 4.74 7.83
N SER A 24 2.52 4.35 6.96
CA SER A 24 3.93 4.23 7.34
C SER A 24 4.46 5.58 7.84
N ASP A 25 5.14 5.59 9.00
CA ASP A 25 5.77 6.79 9.54
C ASP A 25 6.74 7.41 8.53
N ARG A 26 7.54 6.59 7.89
CA ARG A 26 8.47 7.02 6.86
C ARG A 26 7.77 7.66 5.66
N GLU A 27 6.66 7.06 5.20
CA GLU A 27 5.87 7.61 4.08
C GLU A 27 5.37 9.02 4.40
N LEU A 28 4.69 9.19 5.53
CA LEU A 28 4.15 10.49 5.93
C LEU A 28 5.28 11.52 6.16
N THR A 29 6.31 11.14 6.90
CA THR A 29 7.43 12.02 7.24
C THR A 29 8.16 12.53 5.99
N GLN A 30 8.49 11.65 5.04
CA GLN A 30 9.18 12.04 3.83
C GLN A 30 8.29 12.85 2.88
N THR A 31 7.00 12.53 2.79
CA THR A 31 6.01 13.31 2.03
C THR A 31 5.93 14.74 2.58
N MET A 32 5.77 14.90 3.88
CA MET A 32 5.71 16.24 4.52
C MET A 32 7.01 17.02 4.36
N ARG A 33 8.15 16.34 4.46
CA ARG A 33 9.47 16.95 4.22
C ARG A 33 9.61 17.45 2.79
N SER A 34 9.24 16.63 1.81
CA SER A 34 9.29 16.99 0.38
C SER A 34 8.37 18.16 0.08
N TYR A 35 7.16 18.15 0.64
CA TYR A 35 6.22 19.26 0.54
C TYR A 35 6.79 20.57 1.08
N ALA A 36 7.36 20.54 2.29
CA ALA A 36 7.94 21.71 2.95
C ALA A 36 9.15 22.31 2.20
N LEU A 37 9.95 21.43 1.56
CA LEU A 37 11.11 21.84 0.77
C LEU A 37 10.75 22.31 -0.66
N GLY A 38 9.52 22.16 -1.09
CA GLY A 38 9.05 22.59 -2.42
C GLY A 38 9.63 21.79 -3.59
N GLY A 39 10.11 20.56 -3.34
CA GLY A 39 10.66 19.67 -4.36
C GLY A 39 9.65 19.14 -5.35
N ASP A 40 10.12 18.37 -6.33
CA ASP A 40 9.26 17.54 -7.16
C ASP A 40 8.59 16.48 -6.28
N MET A 41 7.28 16.42 -6.37
CA MET A 41 6.47 15.56 -5.50
C MET A 41 6.09 14.23 -6.17
N GLY A 42 6.41 14.04 -7.47
CA GLY A 42 5.99 12.85 -8.20
C GLY A 42 4.46 12.65 -8.14
N GLY A 43 4.00 11.50 -7.67
CA GLY A 43 2.58 11.17 -7.51
C GLY A 43 1.87 11.81 -6.31
N TYR A 44 2.56 12.66 -5.53
CA TYR A 44 1.97 13.35 -4.38
C TYR A 44 1.39 14.71 -4.78
N ILE A 45 0.14 14.96 -4.46
CA ILE A 45 -0.54 16.21 -4.82
C ILE A 45 -0.47 17.22 -3.67
N LYS A 46 0.10 18.39 -3.93
CA LYS A 46 0.25 19.46 -2.92
C LYS A 46 -1.09 19.92 -2.32
N ASN A 47 -2.15 19.93 -3.13
CA ASN A 47 -3.48 20.31 -2.64
C ASN A 47 -4.01 19.29 -1.62
N ASP A 48 -3.82 17.99 -1.85
CA ASP A 48 -4.26 16.94 -0.92
C ASP A 48 -3.53 17.07 0.41
N ILE A 49 -2.21 17.26 0.39
CA ILE A 49 -1.42 17.48 1.59
C ILE A 49 -1.91 18.73 2.36
N THR A 50 -2.22 19.81 1.64
CA THR A 50 -2.76 21.03 2.24
C THR A 50 -4.11 20.75 2.91
N GLN A 51 -4.97 19.95 2.28
CA GLN A 51 -6.25 19.54 2.85
C GLN A 51 -6.09 18.67 4.09
N TRP A 52 -5.20 17.67 4.06
CA TRP A 52 -4.92 16.85 5.24
C TRP A 52 -4.48 17.67 6.45
N LEU A 53 -3.62 18.67 6.22
CA LEU A 53 -3.16 19.59 7.27
C LEU A 53 -4.30 20.46 7.82
N ARG A 54 -5.22 20.94 6.96
CA ARG A 54 -6.37 21.74 7.36
C ARG A 54 -7.45 20.93 8.09
N GLN A 55 -7.67 19.71 7.65
CA GLN A 55 -8.67 18.81 8.21
C GLN A 55 -8.24 18.25 9.56
N GLY A 56 -6.94 18.14 9.81
CA GLY A 56 -6.42 17.50 11.02
C GLY A 56 -6.66 16.00 11.01
N VAL A 57 -6.18 15.32 9.97
CA VAL A 57 -6.34 13.86 9.81
C VAL A 57 -5.80 13.13 11.04
N ASN A 58 -6.55 12.18 11.56
CA ASN A 58 -6.17 11.36 12.72
C ASN A 58 -5.19 10.25 12.27
N TRP A 59 -3.90 10.60 12.17
CA TRP A 59 -2.84 9.72 11.74
C TRP A 59 -2.44 8.71 12.82
N ASN A 60 -2.37 7.44 12.45
CA ASN A 60 -1.75 6.37 13.22
C ASN A 60 -0.51 5.90 12.47
N LEU A 61 0.66 6.22 13.01
CA LEU A 61 1.93 5.94 12.36
C LEU A 61 2.37 4.52 12.63
N VAL A 62 2.58 3.76 11.55
CA VAL A 62 3.11 2.39 11.61
C VAL A 62 4.62 2.46 11.53
N SER A 63 5.29 1.90 12.54
CA SER A 63 6.75 1.89 12.64
C SER A 63 7.39 1.03 11.55
N ASP A 64 8.50 1.51 10.99
CA ASP A 64 9.31 0.74 10.03
C ASP A 64 10.04 -0.47 10.66
N GLU A 65 10.10 -0.53 12.00
CA GLU A 65 10.75 -1.65 12.71
C GLU A 65 9.92 -2.92 12.70
N ALA A 66 8.59 -2.79 12.62
CA ALA A 66 7.68 -3.93 12.57
C ALA A 66 7.41 -4.36 11.11
N GLU A 67 7.82 -5.56 10.75
CA GLU A 67 7.52 -6.12 9.42
C GLU A 67 6.04 -6.50 9.26
N GLU A 68 5.40 -6.95 10.32
CA GLU A 68 3.99 -7.38 10.36
C GLU A 68 3.37 -6.90 11.67
N GLU A 69 2.18 -6.30 11.61
CA GLU A 69 1.45 -5.81 12.78
C GLU A 69 -0.02 -6.24 12.71
N ASP A 70 -0.55 -6.79 13.81
CA ASP A 70 -1.96 -7.15 13.90
C ASP A 70 -2.83 -5.89 14.03
N LEU A 71 -3.74 -5.68 13.08
CA LEU A 71 -4.66 -4.55 13.09
C LEU A 71 -6.01 -4.91 13.68
N ALA A 72 -6.53 -6.06 13.28
CA ALA A 72 -7.82 -6.60 13.73
C ALA A 72 -7.83 -8.12 13.54
N GLU A 73 -8.87 -8.80 14.03
CA GLU A 73 -9.05 -10.23 13.77
C GLU A 73 -9.04 -10.51 12.26
N GLY A 74 -8.12 -11.35 11.81
CA GLY A 74 -7.95 -11.72 10.41
C GLY A 74 -7.32 -10.64 9.52
N VAL A 75 -6.84 -9.52 10.08
CA VAL A 75 -6.19 -8.45 9.29
C VAL A 75 -4.86 -8.05 9.90
N LYS A 76 -3.79 -8.15 9.11
CA LYS A 76 -2.45 -7.68 9.46
C LYS A 76 -1.98 -6.60 8.49
N ILE A 77 -1.31 -5.59 9.01
CA ILE A 77 -0.50 -4.67 8.22
C ILE A 77 0.81 -5.35 7.86
N LEU A 78 1.20 -5.25 6.61
CA LEU A 78 2.49 -5.69 6.09
C LEU A 78 3.30 -4.43 5.74
N ASN A 79 4.36 -4.15 6.49
CA ASN A 79 5.24 -3.02 6.19
C ASN A 79 6.34 -3.49 5.24
N PHE A 80 6.44 -2.87 4.07
CA PHE A 80 7.40 -3.21 3.03
C PHE A 80 8.58 -2.23 2.92
N GLY A 81 8.50 -1.11 3.63
CA GLY A 81 9.53 -0.07 3.57
C GLY A 81 9.56 0.66 2.22
N SER A 82 10.74 1.13 1.81
CA SER A 82 10.88 1.84 0.53
C SER A 82 10.77 0.91 -0.67
N GLY A 83 10.24 1.42 -1.76
CA GLY A 83 10.07 0.70 -3.01
C GLY A 83 9.44 1.60 -4.07
N HIS A 84 8.14 1.44 -4.32
CA HIS A 84 7.37 2.33 -5.18
C HIS A 84 7.38 3.77 -4.63
N THR A 85 7.22 3.93 -3.32
CA THR A 85 7.32 5.20 -2.59
C THR A 85 8.31 5.12 -1.43
N PHE A 86 8.28 6.11 -0.54
CA PHE A 86 9.16 6.19 0.63
C PHE A 86 8.89 5.07 1.65
N GLY A 87 7.60 4.70 1.86
CA GLY A 87 7.19 3.72 2.85
C GLY A 87 5.91 2.99 2.46
N MET A 88 6.05 1.86 1.76
CA MET A 88 4.94 1.05 1.30
C MET A 88 4.38 0.13 2.36
N MET A 89 3.07 0.02 2.40
CA MET A 89 2.35 -0.98 3.19
C MET A 89 1.37 -1.78 2.33
N GLY A 90 1.07 -2.98 2.76
CA GLY A 90 -0.01 -3.82 2.25
C GLY A 90 -0.79 -4.43 3.41
N LEU A 91 -1.77 -5.26 3.08
CA LEU A 91 -2.55 -5.99 4.08
C LEU A 91 -2.50 -7.49 3.78
N LEU A 92 -2.39 -8.29 4.84
CA LEU A 92 -2.78 -9.69 4.82
C LEU A 92 -4.18 -9.80 5.41
N VAL A 93 -5.11 -10.35 4.61
CA VAL A 93 -6.49 -10.55 5.03
C VAL A 93 -6.79 -12.05 5.02
N THR A 94 -7.19 -12.57 6.17
CA THR A 94 -7.60 -13.97 6.36
C THR A 94 -9.11 -14.04 6.41
N LEU A 95 -9.71 -14.71 5.45
CA LEU A 95 -11.14 -14.90 5.33
C LEU A 95 -11.51 -16.36 5.63
N LYS A 96 -12.64 -16.55 6.29
CA LYS A 96 -13.05 -17.86 6.81
C LYS A 96 -13.25 -18.90 5.70
N GLU A 97 -13.88 -18.50 4.60
CA GLU A 97 -14.23 -19.40 3.49
C GLU A 97 -13.34 -19.19 2.26
N SER A 98 -12.96 -17.95 1.99
CA SER A 98 -12.21 -17.58 0.79
C SER A 98 -10.70 -17.74 0.92
N GLY A 99 -10.18 -17.93 2.14
CA GLY A 99 -8.76 -18.09 2.43
C GLY A 99 -8.02 -16.77 2.60
N ASN A 100 -6.71 -16.78 2.36
CA ASN A 100 -5.83 -15.65 2.64
C ASN A 100 -5.56 -14.83 1.39
N TYR A 101 -5.51 -13.51 1.56
CA TYR A 101 -5.20 -12.54 0.51
C TYR A 101 -4.13 -11.56 0.98
N ILE A 102 -3.17 -11.27 0.11
CA ILE A 102 -2.24 -10.15 0.28
C ILE A 102 -2.68 -9.04 -0.65
N LEU A 103 -3.15 -7.93 -0.07
CA LEU A 103 -3.46 -6.71 -0.81
C LEU A 103 -2.15 -5.95 -0.99
N ALA A 104 -1.49 -6.14 -2.12
CA ALA A 104 -0.13 -5.63 -2.33
C ALA A 104 -0.09 -4.16 -2.74
N SER A 105 -1.21 -3.62 -3.26
CA SER A 105 -1.22 -2.27 -3.82
C SER A 105 -0.03 -2.06 -4.79
N ASP A 106 0.58 -0.90 -4.81
CA ASP A 106 1.69 -0.56 -5.70
C ASP A 106 3.05 -1.13 -5.29
N CYS A 107 3.08 -1.94 -4.23
CA CYS A 107 4.20 -2.86 -4.01
C CYS A 107 4.39 -3.79 -5.21
N VAL A 108 3.28 -4.11 -5.91
CA VAL A 108 3.27 -4.85 -7.18
C VAL A 108 2.12 -4.30 -8.04
N ASN A 109 2.43 -3.51 -9.06
CA ASN A 109 1.39 -2.91 -9.90
C ASN A 109 0.66 -3.95 -10.76
N THR A 110 1.38 -4.89 -11.36
CA THR A 110 0.82 -5.92 -12.26
C THR A 110 1.53 -7.26 -12.12
N GLY A 111 0.95 -8.33 -12.65
CA GLY A 111 1.58 -9.64 -12.72
C GLY A 111 2.93 -9.64 -13.46
N ARG A 112 3.16 -8.72 -14.39
CA ARG A 112 4.47 -8.56 -15.05
C ARG A 112 5.53 -8.05 -14.07
N ASN A 113 5.16 -7.16 -13.17
CA ASN A 113 6.05 -6.68 -12.12
C ASN A 113 6.34 -7.76 -11.08
N TYR A 114 5.36 -8.64 -10.84
CA TYR A 114 5.48 -9.76 -9.90
C TYR A 114 6.49 -10.81 -10.39
N GLY A 115 6.48 -11.10 -11.69
CA GLY A 115 7.41 -12.06 -12.32
C GLY A 115 7.18 -13.52 -11.97
N PRO A 116 8.18 -14.41 -12.15
CA PRO A 116 9.55 -14.18 -12.63
C PRO A 116 9.64 -13.94 -14.15
N PRO A 117 10.58 -13.11 -14.66
CA PRO A 117 11.46 -12.22 -13.91
C PRO A 117 10.74 -10.99 -13.37
N ILE A 118 11.19 -10.44 -12.22
CA ILE A 118 10.65 -9.19 -11.66
C ILE A 118 10.95 -8.05 -12.64
N GLN A 119 9.91 -7.30 -13.04
CA GLN A 119 10.04 -6.11 -13.88
C GLN A 119 9.73 -4.87 -13.03
N PHE A 120 10.51 -3.81 -13.23
CA PHE A 120 10.26 -2.56 -12.52
C PHE A 120 9.10 -1.78 -13.17
N PRO A 121 8.25 -1.12 -12.37
CA PRO A 121 7.25 -0.19 -12.89
C PRO A 121 7.91 1.08 -13.42
N GLY A 122 7.16 1.90 -14.15
CA GLY A 122 7.64 3.18 -14.66
C GLY A 122 7.94 4.21 -13.56
N LEU A 123 7.30 4.06 -12.39
CA LEU A 123 7.53 4.90 -11.21
C LEU A 123 8.00 4.01 -10.06
N ALA A 124 9.20 4.24 -9.58
CA ALA A 124 9.74 3.62 -8.37
C ALA A 124 10.76 4.56 -7.72
N TYR A 125 10.59 4.80 -6.43
CA TYR A 125 11.49 5.63 -5.65
C TYR A 125 12.81 4.90 -5.35
N ASP A 126 12.71 3.61 -4.99
CA ASP A 126 13.84 2.75 -4.62
C ASP A 126 13.72 1.40 -5.34
N THR A 127 14.48 1.22 -6.41
CA THR A 127 14.42 -0.01 -7.21
C THR A 127 14.97 -1.23 -6.47
N ILE A 128 15.93 -1.05 -5.57
CA ILE A 128 16.46 -2.13 -4.74
C ILE A 128 15.41 -2.53 -3.69
N GLY A 129 14.79 -1.56 -3.04
CA GLY A 129 13.68 -1.76 -2.11
C GLY A 129 12.50 -2.43 -2.80
N TYR A 130 12.12 -1.97 -3.99
CA TYR A 130 11.05 -2.58 -4.78
C TYR A 130 11.29 -4.08 -5.03
N LYS A 131 12.49 -4.44 -5.51
CA LYS A 131 12.85 -5.84 -5.73
C LYS A 131 12.75 -6.67 -4.45
N LYS A 132 13.29 -6.17 -3.33
CA LYS A 132 13.20 -6.84 -2.01
C LYS A 132 11.75 -7.03 -1.56
N THR A 133 10.91 -6.03 -1.82
CA THR A 133 9.46 -6.08 -1.54
C THR A 133 8.78 -7.19 -2.32
N VAL A 134 8.98 -7.27 -3.63
CA VAL A 134 8.39 -8.33 -4.46
C VAL A 134 8.87 -9.71 -4.01
N GLU A 135 10.17 -9.88 -3.77
CA GLU A 135 10.74 -11.13 -3.24
C GLU A 135 10.15 -11.50 -1.86
N ARG A 136 9.87 -10.50 -1.02
CA ARG A 136 9.21 -10.73 0.28
C ARG A 136 7.75 -11.13 0.09
N ILE A 137 7.02 -10.50 -0.82
CA ILE A 137 5.63 -10.88 -1.13
C ILE A 137 5.57 -12.33 -1.60
N HIS A 138 6.49 -12.80 -2.44
CA HIS A 138 6.59 -14.22 -2.82
C HIS A 138 6.79 -15.15 -1.62
N ARG A 139 7.58 -14.73 -0.62
CA ARG A 139 7.75 -15.53 0.62
C ARG A 139 6.48 -15.54 1.46
N LEU A 140 5.81 -14.39 1.59
CA LEU A 140 4.56 -14.25 2.36
C LEU A 140 3.41 -15.02 1.70
N GLU A 141 3.30 -14.98 0.36
CA GLU A 141 2.35 -15.77 -0.41
C GLU A 141 2.45 -17.27 -0.04
N LYS A 142 3.68 -17.79 -0.03
CA LYS A 142 3.93 -19.20 0.36
C LYS A 142 3.67 -19.44 1.85
N LYS A 143 4.17 -18.55 2.72
CA LYS A 143 4.02 -18.65 4.19
C LYS A 143 2.56 -18.74 4.60
N TYR A 144 1.71 -17.91 4.01
CA TYR A 144 0.31 -17.81 4.36
C TYR A 144 -0.63 -18.56 3.41
N ASN A 145 -0.11 -19.23 2.39
CA ASN A 145 -0.91 -19.81 1.31
C ASN A 145 -1.96 -18.79 0.80
N ALA A 146 -1.48 -17.58 0.51
CA ALA A 146 -2.32 -16.44 0.17
C ALA A 146 -2.37 -16.20 -1.34
N LYS A 147 -3.44 -15.55 -1.81
CA LYS A 147 -3.53 -14.98 -3.15
C LYS A 147 -3.07 -13.52 -3.09
N VAL A 148 -2.21 -13.10 -4.01
CA VAL A 148 -1.74 -11.71 -4.09
C VAL A 148 -2.64 -10.91 -5.01
N LEU A 149 -3.16 -9.79 -4.52
CA LEU A 149 -3.91 -8.81 -5.31
C LEU A 149 -3.01 -7.63 -5.63
N PHE A 150 -2.87 -7.33 -6.93
CA PHE A 150 -2.01 -6.29 -7.46
C PHE A 150 -2.72 -4.93 -7.50
N GLY A 151 -1.96 -3.83 -7.49
CA GLY A 151 -2.52 -2.49 -7.45
C GLY A 151 -3.27 -2.08 -8.74
N HIS A 152 -2.67 -2.33 -9.90
CA HIS A 152 -3.14 -1.81 -11.19
C HIS A 152 -3.20 -2.86 -12.29
N ASP A 153 -3.55 -4.11 -11.97
CA ASP A 153 -3.62 -5.20 -12.94
C ASP A 153 -5.06 -5.39 -13.46
N ILE A 154 -5.34 -4.86 -14.65
CA ILE A 154 -6.68 -4.95 -15.27
C ILE A 154 -7.08 -6.40 -15.59
N ASP A 155 -6.10 -7.27 -15.92
CA ASP A 155 -6.38 -8.65 -16.24
C ASP A 155 -6.75 -9.42 -14.97
N GLN A 156 -6.03 -9.21 -13.86
CA GLN A 156 -6.43 -9.76 -12.57
C GLN A 156 -7.76 -9.17 -12.10
N TYR A 157 -7.97 -7.84 -12.22
CA TYR A 157 -9.21 -7.18 -11.84
C TYR A 157 -10.43 -7.85 -12.45
N ARG A 158 -10.40 -8.21 -13.74
CA ARG A 158 -11.50 -8.88 -14.45
C ARG A 158 -11.83 -10.27 -13.91
N THR A 159 -10.96 -10.88 -13.13
CA THR A 159 -11.17 -12.21 -12.51
C THR A 159 -11.74 -12.14 -11.10
N LEU A 160 -11.83 -10.94 -10.51
CA LEU A 160 -12.31 -10.75 -9.16
C LEU A 160 -13.85 -10.78 -9.10
N LYS A 161 -14.37 -11.06 -7.91
CA LYS A 161 -15.80 -10.94 -7.62
C LYS A 161 -16.17 -9.48 -7.39
N PHE A 162 -17.29 -9.05 -7.92
CA PHE A 162 -17.85 -7.72 -7.73
C PHE A 162 -19.26 -7.80 -7.14
N VAL A 163 -19.68 -6.70 -6.52
CA VAL A 163 -21.03 -6.57 -5.97
C VAL A 163 -22.08 -7.05 -7.00
N PRO A 164 -23.01 -7.95 -6.61
CA PRO A 164 -23.34 -8.36 -5.22
C PRO A 164 -22.51 -9.53 -4.66
N GLU A 165 -21.57 -10.09 -5.40
CA GLU A 165 -20.69 -11.15 -4.91
C GLU A 165 -19.62 -10.58 -3.96
N TYR A 166 -19.12 -11.39 -3.04
CA TYR A 166 -18.09 -11.02 -2.07
C TYR A 166 -17.20 -12.21 -1.71
N TYR A 167 -16.12 -11.91 -1.03
CA TYR A 167 -15.21 -12.88 -0.41
C TYR A 167 -15.51 -12.93 1.10
N SER A 168 -15.65 -14.13 1.68
CA SER A 168 -16.01 -14.36 3.10
C SER A 168 -15.02 -15.29 3.81
#